data_7442e898e81e1e2758fd84b6f4764bdd
#
_entry.id   7442e898e81e1e2758fd84b6f4764bdd
#
_cell.length_a   1.000
_cell.length_b   1.000
_cell.length_c   1.000
_cell.angle_alpha   90.00
_cell.angle_beta   90.00
_cell.angle_gamma   90.00
#
_symmetry.space_group_name_H-M   'P 1'
#
loop_
_entity.id
_entity.type
_entity.pdbx_description
1 polymer ?
#
loop_
_entity_poly.entity_id
_entity_poly.type
_entity_poly.pdbx_seq_one_letter_code
_entity_poly.pdbx_strand_id
1 'polypeptide(L)'
;MRRLVLTTFASVDGVMQSPGAPGEDRSGGFEMGGWLVPYVDASTVAFAVEWIQQAGGILLGRRSYEMLASYWPHVTDPDDVLARHLNRLPKYVVSTTLTDPAWRPATVIAGDLATEIKRLKADGDGELQVHGSRRLARSLIGQGLVDEYRLWVFPVLLGAGERLFGDGLPPTGLRMVGSRTSESGVVVHTYQPAGPLTFGSFQADADGRA
;
A
#
# COMPACT_ATOMS: atom_id res chain seq x y z
N MET A 1 19.10 -3.11 7.75
CA MET A 1 18.22 -3.62 6.64
C MET A 1 16.89 -2.87 6.75
N ARG A 2 16.46 -2.19 5.70
CA ARG A 2 15.21 -1.43 5.71
C ARG A 2 13.98 -2.34 5.59
N ARG A 3 12.86 -1.90 6.18
CA ARG A 3 11.58 -2.62 6.12
C ARG A 3 10.88 -2.36 4.80
N LEU A 4 10.20 -3.38 4.26
CA LEU A 4 9.23 -3.23 3.19
C LEU A 4 7.86 -2.99 3.81
N VAL A 5 7.33 -1.79 3.63
CA VAL A 5 6.06 -1.34 4.21
C VAL A 5 5.01 -1.22 3.11
N LEU A 6 3.96 -2.01 3.19
CA LEU A 6 2.83 -1.92 2.27
C LEU A 6 1.81 -0.92 2.81
N THR A 7 1.71 0.23 2.15
CA THR A 7 0.68 1.23 2.42
C THR A 7 -0.41 1.12 1.36
N THR A 8 -1.66 1.00 1.78
CA THR A 8 -2.80 0.89 0.85
C THR A 8 -4.06 1.52 1.43
N PHE A 9 -4.86 2.07 0.52
CA PHE A 9 -6.19 2.59 0.82
C PHE A 9 -7.23 1.54 0.48
N ALA A 10 -8.17 1.32 1.38
CA ALA A 10 -9.25 0.35 1.19
C ALA A 10 -10.57 0.88 1.74
N SER A 11 -11.68 0.53 1.10
CA SER A 11 -13.01 0.66 1.68
C SER A 11 -13.21 -0.35 2.82
N VAL A 12 -14.27 -0.22 3.62
CA VAL A 12 -14.60 -1.19 4.68
C VAL A 12 -14.76 -2.61 4.12
N ASP A 13 -15.27 -2.75 2.88
CA ASP A 13 -15.38 -4.04 2.20
C ASP A 13 -14.13 -4.44 1.40
N GLY A 14 -13.00 -3.74 1.61
CA GLY A 14 -11.66 -4.11 1.14
C GLY A 14 -11.34 -3.74 -0.30
N VAL A 15 -12.16 -2.95 -0.97
CA VAL A 15 -11.91 -2.46 -2.34
C VAL A 15 -10.80 -1.40 -2.31
N MET A 16 -9.80 -1.55 -3.18
CA MET A 16 -8.69 -0.61 -3.32
C MET A 16 -8.59 0.00 -4.73
N GLN A 17 -9.55 -0.30 -5.60
CA GLN A 17 -9.57 0.17 -6.97
C GLN A 17 -9.90 1.65 -7.06
N SER A 18 -9.12 2.41 -7.84
CA SER A 18 -9.42 3.81 -8.24
C SER A 18 -9.74 4.76 -7.05
N PRO A 19 -8.95 4.79 -5.98
CA PRO A 19 -9.30 5.56 -4.79
C PRO A 19 -9.24 7.07 -4.99
N GLY A 20 -8.30 7.57 -5.82
CA GLY A 20 -7.95 8.98 -5.90
C GLY A 20 -8.66 9.79 -6.99
N ALA A 21 -9.15 9.14 -8.05
CA ALA A 21 -9.82 9.86 -9.13
C ALA A 21 -10.84 8.99 -9.89
N PRO A 22 -11.90 9.58 -10.47
CA PRO A 22 -12.94 8.85 -11.20
C PRO A 22 -12.46 8.09 -12.45
N GLY A 23 -11.32 8.48 -13.01
CA GLY A 23 -10.73 7.88 -14.21
C GLY A 23 -9.48 7.04 -13.97
N GLU A 24 -9.06 6.85 -12.71
CA GLU A 24 -7.80 6.22 -12.32
C GLU A 24 -7.69 4.75 -12.77
N ASP A 25 -8.71 3.95 -12.51
CA ASP A 25 -8.81 2.57 -13.00
C ASP A 25 -10.28 2.17 -13.20
N ARG A 26 -10.74 2.12 -14.45
CA ARG A 26 -12.09 1.69 -14.84
C ARG A 26 -12.17 0.23 -15.27
N SER A 27 -11.12 -0.56 -15.02
CA SER A 27 -11.13 -1.97 -15.38
C SER A 27 -12.31 -2.71 -14.73
N GLY A 28 -12.87 -3.68 -15.43
CA GLY A 28 -14.06 -4.41 -14.94
C GLY A 28 -15.34 -3.58 -14.87
N GLY A 29 -15.41 -2.39 -15.51
CA GLY A 29 -16.58 -1.52 -15.46
C GLY A 29 -16.74 -0.75 -14.15
N PHE A 30 -15.66 -0.55 -13.38
CA PHE A 30 -15.71 0.19 -12.14
C PHE A 30 -15.93 1.69 -12.36
N GLU A 31 -17.00 2.26 -11.78
CA GLU A 31 -17.43 3.65 -11.97
C GLU A 31 -17.32 4.51 -10.69
N MET A 32 -17.01 3.90 -9.53
CA MET A 32 -16.99 4.59 -8.24
C MET A 32 -15.60 5.16 -7.88
N GLY A 33 -14.81 5.57 -8.89
CA GLY A 33 -13.48 6.13 -8.66
C GLY A 33 -13.51 7.47 -7.91
N GLY A 34 -12.41 7.76 -7.16
CA GLY A 34 -12.30 8.98 -6.35
C GLY A 34 -12.97 8.88 -4.98
N TRP A 35 -13.35 7.70 -4.54
CA TRP A 35 -14.13 7.48 -3.33
C TRP A 35 -13.41 7.87 -2.03
N LEU A 36 -12.09 7.94 -2.02
CA LEU A 36 -11.37 8.39 -0.82
C LEU A 36 -11.37 9.91 -0.63
N VAL A 37 -11.48 10.68 -1.74
CA VAL A 37 -11.24 12.13 -1.75
C VAL A 37 -12.12 12.90 -0.76
N PRO A 38 -13.42 12.59 -0.57
CA PRO A 38 -14.26 13.25 0.41
C PRO A 38 -13.82 13.07 1.88
N TYR A 39 -12.94 12.10 2.15
CA TYR A 39 -12.45 11.79 3.50
C TYR A 39 -11.04 12.32 3.78
N VAL A 40 -10.45 13.05 2.80
CA VAL A 40 -9.15 13.70 3.01
C VAL A 40 -9.34 14.92 3.89
N ASP A 41 -8.71 14.93 5.06
CA ASP A 41 -8.70 16.00 6.03
C ASP A 41 -7.27 16.32 6.51
N ALA A 42 -7.13 17.31 7.37
CA ALA A 42 -5.82 17.71 7.89
C ALA A 42 -5.12 16.58 8.64
N SER A 43 -5.86 15.71 9.34
CA SER A 43 -5.27 14.59 10.08
C SER A 43 -4.80 13.48 9.16
N THR A 44 -5.53 13.13 8.10
CA THR A 44 -5.08 12.16 7.09
C THR A 44 -3.84 12.67 6.35
N VAL A 45 -3.78 13.94 5.99
CA VAL A 45 -2.60 14.57 5.39
C VAL A 45 -1.41 14.50 6.35
N ALA A 46 -1.61 14.82 7.64
CA ALA A 46 -0.55 14.75 8.64
C ALA A 46 0.00 13.31 8.78
N PHE A 47 -0.86 12.28 8.78
CA PHE A 47 -0.42 10.88 8.80
C PHE A 47 0.40 10.52 7.55
N ALA A 48 -0.04 10.97 6.36
CA ALA A 48 0.69 10.73 5.12
C ALA A 48 2.07 11.40 5.12
N VAL A 49 2.16 12.64 5.59
CA VAL A 49 3.41 13.40 5.73
C VAL A 49 4.37 12.70 6.70
N GLU A 50 3.89 12.33 7.89
CA GLU A 50 4.72 11.63 8.88
C GLU A 50 5.34 10.35 8.31
N TRP A 51 4.58 9.59 7.53
CA TRP A 51 5.09 8.33 6.98
C TRP A 51 5.94 8.49 5.76
N ILE A 52 5.65 9.43 4.86
CA ILE A 52 6.53 9.66 3.71
C ILE A 52 7.93 10.15 4.14
N GLN A 53 8.01 10.85 5.26
CA GLN A 53 9.30 11.27 5.83
C GLN A 53 10.16 10.10 6.32
N GLN A 54 9.57 8.93 6.62
CA GLN A 54 10.29 7.71 6.98
C GLN A 54 10.78 6.92 5.74
N ALA A 55 10.29 7.27 4.55
CA ALA A 55 10.63 6.56 3.34
C ALA A 55 12.07 6.85 2.88
N GLY A 56 12.82 5.80 2.59
CA GLY A 56 14.07 5.87 1.85
C GLY A 56 13.92 5.50 0.37
N GLY A 57 12.71 5.11 -0.05
CA GLY A 57 12.36 4.82 -1.44
C GLY A 57 10.93 4.32 -1.59
N ILE A 58 10.41 4.41 -2.81
CA ILE A 58 9.04 4.02 -3.15
C ILE A 58 9.08 2.88 -4.16
N LEU A 59 8.36 1.80 -3.87
CA LEU A 59 8.20 0.66 -4.77
C LEU A 59 6.80 0.71 -5.40
N LEU A 60 6.74 0.70 -6.72
CA LEU A 60 5.52 0.88 -7.49
C LEU A 60 5.38 -0.20 -8.57
N GLY A 61 4.16 -0.62 -8.84
CA GLY A 61 3.84 -1.26 -10.11
C GLY A 61 3.72 -0.20 -11.21
N ARG A 62 3.91 -0.61 -12.48
CA ARG A 62 3.92 0.29 -13.63
C ARG A 62 2.72 1.25 -13.66
N ARG A 63 1.48 0.74 -13.55
CA ARG A 63 0.27 1.59 -13.62
C ARG A 63 0.23 2.65 -12.53
N SER A 64 0.57 2.26 -11.28
CA SER A 64 0.63 3.21 -10.18
C SER A 64 1.74 4.24 -10.38
N TYR A 65 2.88 3.83 -10.93
CA TYR A 65 3.94 4.76 -11.29
C TYR A 65 3.47 5.78 -12.33
N GLU A 66 2.88 5.32 -13.44
CA GLU A 66 2.40 6.18 -14.53
C GLU A 66 1.32 7.15 -14.03
N MET A 67 0.39 6.69 -13.20
CA MET A 67 -0.66 7.52 -12.58
C MET A 67 -0.07 8.59 -11.65
N LEU A 68 0.82 8.22 -10.75
CA LEU A 68 1.48 9.16 -9.84
C LEU A 68 2.40 10.14 -10.60
N ALA A 69 3.07 9.68 -11.64
CA ALA A 69 3.94 10.49 -12.50
C ALA A 69 3.16 11.53 -13.33
N SER A 70 1.87 11.32 -13.58
CA SER A 70 1.03 12.32 -14.27
C SER A 70 0.62 13.50 -13.36
N TYR A 71 0.78 13.39 -12.06
CA TYR A 71 0.33 14.39 -11.09
C TYR A 71 1.49 15.00 -10.30
N TRP A 72 2.25 14.19 -9.55
CA TRP A 72 3.20 14.68 -8.54
C TRP A 72 4.34 15.56 -9.08
N PRO A 73 4.91 15.33 -10.28
CA PRO A 73 5.93 16.21 -10.84
C PRO A 73 5.44 17.65 -11.10
N HIS A 74 4.12 17.82 -11.24
CA HIS A 74 3.49 19.11 -11.51
C HIS A 74 3.09 19.87 -10.23
N VAL A 75 3.14 19.22 -9.06
CA VAL A 75 2.95 19.87 -7.76
C VAL A 75 4.26 20.53 -7.35
N THR A 76 4.36 21.83 -7.59
CA THR A 76 5.60 22.62 -7.41
C THR A 76 5.57 23.52 -6.18
N ASP A 77 4.51 23.47 -5.38
CA ASP A 77 4.42 24.21 -4.13
C ASP A 77 5.55 23.79 -3.17
N PRO A 78 6.46 24.68 -2.78
CA PRO A 78 7.57 24.36 -1.90
C PRO A 78 7.12 24.00 -0.47
N ASP A 79 5.93 24.39 -0.07
CA ASP A 79 5.35 24.11 1.25
C ASP A 79 4.62 22.75 1.28
N ASP A 80 4.33 22.16 0.12
CA ASP A 80 3.80 20.78 0.06
C ASP A 80 4.89 19.76 0.40
N VAL A 81 4.91 19.36 1.67
CA VAL A 81 5.88 18.40 2.20
C VAL A 81 5.77 17.04 1.51
N LEU A 82 4.54 16.60 1.21
CA LEU A 82 4.29 15.30 0.58
C LEU A 82 4.83 15.27 -0.86
N ALA A 83 4.49 16.29 -1.66
CA ALA A 83 4.98 16.42 -3.03
C ALA A 83 6.52 16.50 -3.09
N ARG A 84 7.11 17.30 -2.19
CA ARG A 84 8.57 17.45 -2.10
C ARG A 84 9.27 16.13 -1.81
N HIS A 85 8.74 15.31 -0.87
CA HIS A 85 9.32 14.00 -0.57
C HIS A 85 9.11 13.02 -1.72
N LEU A 86 7.89 12.90 -2.24
CA LEU A 86 7.57 12.02 -3.37
C LEU A 86 8.44 12.30 -4.60
N ASN A 87 8.68 13.58 -4.91
CA ASN A 87 9.51 13.96 -6.05
C ASN A 87 11.00 13.64 -5.83
N ARG A 88 11.51 13.72 -4.61
CA ARG A 88 12.93 13.45 -4.28
C ARG A 88 13.27 11.97 -4.12
N LEU A 89 12.36 11.19 -3.56
CA LEU A 89 12.62 9.79 -3.23
C LEU A 89 12.92 8.96 -4.48
N PRO A 90 13.83 7.98 -4.42
CA PRO A 90 14.02 7.01 -5.49
C PRO A 90 12.76 6.16 -5.66
N LYS A 91 12.31 6.01 -6.91
CA LYS A 91 11.21 5.15 -7.32
C LYS A 91 11.77 3.86 -7.92
N TYR A 92 11.30 2.73 -7.42
CA TYR A 92 11.60 1.41 -7.96
C TYR A 92 10.34 0.89 -8.64
N VAL A 93 10.38 0.72 -9.96
CA VAL A 93 9.19 0.40 -10.75
C VAL A 93 9.26 -1.03 -11.24
N VAL A 94 8.40 -1.89 -10.70
CA VAL A 94 8.30 -3.29 -11.12
C VAL A 94 7.57 -3.35 -12.46
N SER A 95 8.32 -3.61 -13.53
CA SER A 95 7.80 -3.66 -14.90
C SER A 95 8.78 -4.36 -15.84
N THR A 96 8.22 -5.17 -16.77
CA THR A 96 8.97 -5.76 -17.89
C THR A 96 8.80 -4.97 -19.20
N THR A 97 8.01 -3.90 -19.18
CA THR A 97 7.62 -3.17 -20.40
C THR A 97 7.88 -1.66 -20.33
N LEU A 98 8.16 -1.11 -19.14
CA LEU A 98 8.56 0.28 -18.97
C LEU A 98 10.06 0.42 -19.28
N THR A 99 10.42 1.27 -20.24
CA THR A 99 11.82 1.43 -20.67
C THR A 99 12.42 2.77 -20.24
N ASP A 100 11.65 3.85 -20.24
CA ASP A 100 12.12 5.19 -19.87
C ASP A 100 11.14 5.87 -18.88
N PRO A 101 11.40 5.72 -17.58
CA PRO A 101 10.59 6.36 -16.55
C PRO A 101 10.86 7.87 -16.50
N ALA A 102 9.83 8.69 -16.79
CA ALA A 102 9.95 10.15 -16.84
C ALA A 102 10.04 10.80 -15.45
N TRP A 103 9.35 10.26 -14.44
CA TRP A 103 9.37 10.80 -13.07
C TRP A 103 10.58 10.29 -12.29
N ARG A 104 11.66 11.04 -12.35
CA ARG A 104 12.97 10.67 -11.76
C ARG A 104 13.13 11.19 -10.32
N PRO A 105 14.06 10.59 -9.50
CA PRO A 105 14.88 9.44 -9.84
C PRO A 105 14.06 8.15 -9.86
N ALA A 106 14.22 7.32 -10.89
CA ALA A 106 13.49 6.05 -11.02
C ALA A 106 14.37 4.95 -11.61
N THR A 107 14.19 3.73 -11.10
CA THR A 107 14.85 2.50 -11.56
C THR A 107 13.80 1.46 -11.89
N VAL A 108 13.86 0.89 -13.09
CA VAL A 108 12.98 -0.20 -13.51
C VAL A 108 13.53 -1.53 -13.02
N ILE A 109 12.66 -2.33 -12.39
CA ILE A 109 12.93 -3.67 -11.90
C ILE A 109 12.20 -4.65 -12.82
N ALA A 110 12.96 -5.38 -13.63
CA ALA A 110 12.44 -6.37 -14.57
C ALA A 110 12.81 -7.83 -14.19
N GLY A 111 13.65 -8.02 -13.17
CA GLY A 111 14.14 -9.31 -12.71
C GLY A 111 13.21 -10.03 -11.73
N ASP A 112 13.75 -11.06 -11.07
CA ASP A 112 13.05 -11.77 -10.00
C ASP A 112 12.72 -10.86 -8.82
N LEU A 113 11.42 -10.76 -8.50
CA LEU A 113 10.94 -9.81 -7.50
C LEU A 113 11.55 -10.06 -6.12
N ALA A 114 11.63 -11.32 -5.68
CA ALA A 114 12.15 -11.65 -4.35
C ALA A 114 13.63 -11.28 -4.21
N THR A 115 14.43 -11.55 -5.23
CA THR A 115 15.86 -11.20 -5.26
C THR A 115 16.05 -9.69 -5.22
N GLU A 116 15.29 -8.95 -6.04
CA GLU A 116 15.40 -7.49 -6.09
C GLU A 116 14.94 -6.84 -4.78
N ILE A 117 13.85 -7.32 -4.18
CA ILE A 117 13.39 -6.80 -2.88
C ILE A 117 14.42 -7.06 -1.78
N LYS A 118 15.03 -8.25 -1.73
CA LYS A 118 16.11 -8.54 -0.77
C LYS A 118 17.30 -7.59 -0.96
N ARG A 119 17.71 -7.35 -2.20
CA ARG A 119 18.76 -6.39 -2.54
C ARG A 119 18.40 -4.97 -2.07
N LEU A 120 17.20 -4.49 -2.41
CA LEU A 120 16.74 -3.17 -1.99
C LEU A 120 16.59 -3.03 -0.48
N LYS A 121 16.21 -4.07 0.24
CA LYS A 121 16.15 -4.06 1.71
C LYS A 121 17.54 -4.02 2.35
N ALA A 122 18.55 -4.58 1.72
CA ALA A 122 19.94 -4.55 2.18
C ALA A 122 20.62 -3.20 1.91
N ASP A 123 20.17 -2.47 0.88
CA ASP A 123 20.78 -1.24 0.39
C ASP A 123 19.94 -0.02 0.79
N GLY A 124 20.58 0.93 1.50
CA GLY A 124 20.01 2.21 1.89
C GLY A 124 19.29 2.23 3.24
N ASP A 125 18.88 3.44 3.60
CA ASP A 125 18.23 3.77 4.86
C ASP A 125 16.73 4.09 4.67
N GLY A 126 16.00 4.17 5.79
CA GLY A 126 14.56 4.44 5.79
C GLY A 126 13.73 3.23 5.35
N GLU A 127 12.46 3.46 5.07
CA GLU A 127 11.54 2.41 4.64
C GLU A 127 11.51 2.29 3.11
N LEU A 128 11.32 1.08 2.61
CA LEU A 128 10.89 0.85 1.24
C LEU A 128 9.36 0.78 1.24
N GLN A 129 8.70 1.87 0.83
CA GLN A 129 7.24 1.97 0.91
C GLN A 129 6.59 1.56 -0.42
N VAL A 130 5.58 0.70 -0.35
CA VAL A 130 4.78 0.26 -1.49
C VAL A 130 3.48 1.06 -1.52
N HIS A 131 3.28 1.86 -2.58
CA HIS A 131 2.09 2.68 -2.80
C HIS A 131 1.25 2.17 -4.00
N GLY A 132 0.95 0.88 -4.02
CA GLY A 132 0.30 0.20 -5.13
C GLY A 132 1.32 -0.33 -6.16
N SER A 133 0.92 -1.07 -7.16
CA SER A 133 -0.43 -1.46 -7.53
C SER A 133 -0.91 -2.70 -6.74
N ARG A 134 -2.22 -3.01 -6.83
CA ARG A 134 -2.80 -4.23 -6.25
C ARG A 134 -2.03 -5.49 -6.68
N ARG A 135 -1.72 -5.60 -7.98
CA ARG A 135 -0.98 -6.76 -8.52
C ARG A 135 0.39 -6.92 -7.86
N LEU A 136 1.14 -5.83 -7.68
CA LEU A 136 2.42 -5.84 -6.99
C LEU A 136 2.24 -6.19 -5.51
N ALA A 137 1.29 -5.55 -4.82
CA ALA A 137 0.99 -5.82 -3.42
C ALA A 137 0.69 -7.31 -3.19
N ARG A 138 -0.20 -7.91 -4.00
CA ARG A 138 -0.52 -9.34 -3.91
C ARG A 138 0.69 -10.24 -4.17
N SER A 139 1.55 -9.90 -5.12
CA SER A 139 2.79 -10.64 -5.36
C SER A 139 3.74 -10.60 -4.17
N LEU A 140 3.88 -9.42 -3.53
CA LEU A 140 4.72 -9.25 -2.34
C LEU A 140 4.16 -10.02 -1.13
N ILE A 141 2.84 -9.96 -0.92
CA ILE A 141 2.14 -10.70 0.14
C ILE A 141 2.30 -12.22 -0.08
N GLY A 142 2.02 -12.68 -1.31
CA GLY A 142 2.09 -14.10 -1.65
C GLY A 142 3.49 -14.72 -1.47
N GLN A 143 4.54 -13.90 -1.55
CA GLN A 143 5.92 -14.32 -1.34
C GLN A 143 6.45 -14.03 0.09
N GLY A 144 5.60 -13.54 0.99
CA GLY A 144 5.99 -13.24 2.38
C GLY A 144 7.05 -12.14 2.51
N LEU A 145 7.11 -11.20 1.56
CA LEU A 145 8.14 -10.16 1.51
C LEU A 145 7.81 -8.91 2.32
N VAL A 146 6.53 -8.73 2.70
CA VAL A 146 6.04 -7.56 3.44
C VAL A 146 6.38 -7.67 4.92
N ASP A 147 7.08 -6.68 5.46
CA ASP A 147 7.42 -6.61 6.90
C ASP A 147 6.37 -5.88 7.72
N GLU A 148 5.65 -4.93 7.10
CA GLU A 148 4.61 -4.14 7.77
C GLU A 148 3.51 -3.75 6.79
N TYR A 149 2.28 -3.78 7.28
CA TYR A 149 1.08 -3.35 6.55
C TYR A 149 0.52 -2.09 7.20
N ARG A 150 0.32 -1.00 6.44
CA ARG A 150 -0.41 0.20 6.84
C ARG A 150 -1.70 0.27 6.03
N LEU A 151 -2.77 -0.21 6.61
CA LEU A 151 -4.08 -0.30 5.97
C LEU A 151 -4.92 0.90 6.36
N TRP A 152 -5.16 1.80 5.41
CA TRP A 152 -6.08 2.92 5.55
C TRP A 152 -7.47 2.45 5.17
N VAL A 153 -8.34 2.30 6.16
CA VAL A 153 -9.71 1.86 5.97
C VAL A 153 -10.62 3.07 5.99
N PHE A 154 -11.21 3.38 4.85
CA PHE A 154 -12.13 4.48 4.66
C PHE A 154 -13.55 4.04 4.99
N PRO A 155 -14.37 4.89 5.66
CA PRO A 155 -15.70 4.53 6.13
C PRO A 155 -16.74 4.52 4.99
N VAL A 156 -16.49 3.69 3.96
CA VAL A 156 -17.33 3.54 2.77
C VAL A 156 -17.45 2.08 2.36
N LEU A 157 -18.63 1.70 1.91
CA LEU A 157 -18.92 0.41 1.29
C LEU A 157 -19.15 0.62 -0.20
N LEU A 158 -18.40 -0.08 -1.04
CA LEU A 158 -18.48 0.06 -2.49
C LEU A 158 -19.24 -1.12 -3.14
N GLY A 159 -19.20 -2.30 -2.53
CA GLY A 159 -19.93 -3.49 -3.00
C GLY A 159 -19.32 -4.16 -4.23
N ALA A 160 -18.61 -3.42 -5.07
CA ALA A 160 -17.94 -3.91 -6.27
C ALA A 160 -16.53 -3.31 -6.39
N GLY A 161 -15.67 -3.91 -7.20
CA GLY A 161 -14.30 -3.47 -7.45
C GLY A 161 -13.23 -4.45 -6.97
N GLU A 162 -11.99 -4.14 -7.30
CA GLU A 162 -10.84 -4.97 -7.03
C GLU A 162 -10.37 -4.82 -5.56
N ARG A 163 -10.30 -5.95 -4.83
CA ARG A 163 -9.88 -6.00 -3.43
C ARG A 163 -8.40 -6.33 -3.28
N LEU A 164 -7.76 -5.79 -2.23
CA LEU A 164 -6.38 -6.13 -1.90
C LEU A 164 -6.28 -7.61 -1.49
N PHE A 165 -7.05 -7.97 -0.48
CA PHE A 165 -7.12 -9.35 0.00
C PHE A 165 -8.21 -10.10 -0.74
N GLY A 166 -7.89 -11.27 -1.23
CA GLY A 166 -8.80 -12.11 -1.98
C GLY A 166 -8.19 -13.50 -2.17
N ASP A 167 -8.86 -14.34 -2.91
CA ASP A 167 -8.48 -15.74 -3.11
C ASP A 167 -7.02 -15.89 -3.59
N GLY A 168 -6.37 -16.96 -3.12
CA GLY A 168 -5.01 -17.34 -3.52
C GLY A 168 -3.87 -16.66 -2.75
N LEU A 169 -4.17 -15.84 -1.74
CA LEU A 169 -3.14 -15.40 -0.80
C LEU A 169 -2.94 -16.43 0.33
N PRO A 170 -1.69 -16.64 0.79
CA PRO A 170 -1.43 -17.58 1.88
C PRO A 170 -2.06 -17.07 3.19
N PRO A 171 -2.71 -17.93 3.95
CA PRO A 171 -3.17 -17.59 5.29
C PRO A 171 -1.99 -17.14 6.17
N THR A 172 -2.10 -15.97 6.79
CA THR A 172 -1.01 -15.37 7.56
C THR A 172 -1.57 -14.71 8.79
N GLY A 173 -1.02 -15.04 9.96
CA GLY A 173 -1.32 -14.33 11.20
C GLY A 173 -0.73 -12.93 11.17
N LEU A 174 -1.51 -11.95 11.63
CA LEU A 174 -1.08 -10.56 11.74
C LEU A 174 -1.21 -10.10 13.19
N ARG A 175 -0.23 -9.37 13.67
CA ARG A 175 -0.25 -8.71 14.97
C ARG A 175 -0.40 -7.20 14.75
N MET A 176 -1.43 -6.61 15.34
CA MET A 176 -1.58 -5.16 15.35
C MET A 176 -0.49 -4.52 16.20
N VAL A 177 0.18 -3.52 15.65
CA VAL A 177 1.22 -2.75 16.34
C VAL A 177 0.86 -1.27 16.49
N GLY A 178 -0.20 -0.83 15.85
CA GLY A 178 -0.72 0.53 15.99
C GLY A 178 -2.06 0.71 15.30
N SER A 179 -2.81 1.71 15.73
CA SER A 179 -4.04 2.16 15.09
C SER A 179 -4.20 3.66 15.32
N ARG A 180 -4.66 4.38 14.29
CA ARG A 180 -4.99 5.82 14.35
C ARG A 180 -6.31 6.06 13.64
N THR A 181 -7.06 7.04 14.10
CA THR A 181 -8.31 7.46 13.46
C THR A 181 -8.21 8.94 13.11
N SER A 182 -8.59 9.29 11.89
CA SER A 182 -8.69 10.69 11.45
C SER A 182 -10.00 11.33 11.89
N GLU A 183 -10.10 12.65 11.74
CA GLU A 183 -11.34 13.40 12.03
C GLU A 183 -12.48 12.98 11.11
N SER A 184 -12.19 12.61 9.87
CA SER A 184 -13.15 12.08 8.88
C SER A 184 -13.55 10.62 9.11
N GLY A 185 -13.00 9.96 10.14
CA GLY A 185 -13.31 8.57 10.46
C GLY A 185 -12.49 7.53 9.68
N VAL A 186 -11.45 7.94 8.95
CA VAL A 186 -10.51 7.00 8.33
C VAL A 186 -9.68 6.34 9.42
N VAL A 187 -9.68 5.01 9.47
CA VAL A 187 -8.89 4.26 10.43
C VAL A 187 -7.65 3.69 9.74
N VAL A 188 -6.49 3.96 10.31
CA VAL A 188 -5.23 3.41 9.81
C VAL A 188 -4.70 2.38 10.79
N HIS A 189 -4.73 1.13 10.38
CA HIS A 189 -4.19 0.02 11.14
C HIS A 189 -2.78 -0.32 10.66
N THR A 190 -1.87 -0.48 11.60
CA THR A 190 -0.52 -0.98 11.35
C THR A 190 -0.39 -2.40 11.87
N TYR A 191 -0.06 -3.34 10.98
CA TYR A 191 0.14 -4.74 11.31
C TYR A 191 1.54 -5.22 10.91
N GLN A 192 2.02 -6.22 11.62
CA GLN A 192 3.22 -6.99 11.25
C GLN A 192 2.87 -8.48 11.14
N PRO A 193 3.51 -9.23 10.21
CA PRO A 193 3.35 -10.68 10.17
C PRO A 193 3.68 -11.32 11.52
N ALA A 194 2.83 -12.25 11.95
CA ALA A 194 2.96 -12.96 13.23
C ALA A 194 3.16 -14.47 13.06
N GLY A 195 3.45 -14.91 11.83
CA GLY A 195 3.67 -16.31 11.51
C GLY A 195 2.40 -17.05 11.05
N PRO A 196 2.41 -18.38 11.09
CA PRO A 196 1.27 -19.21 10.68
C PRO A 196 0.03 -18.94 11.52
N LEU A 197 -1.15 -19.15 10.93
CA LEU A 197 -2.40 -19.10 11.67
C LEU A 197 -2.48 -20.25 12.68
N THR A 198 -3.05 -19.95 13.85
CA THR A 198 -3.53 -20.94 14.79
C THR A 198 -5.07 -21.00 14.72
N PHE A 199 -5.62 -22.20 14.80
CA PHE A 199 -7.06 -22.41 14.78
C PHE A 199 -7.51 -22.91 16.15
N GLY A 200 -8.69 -22.48 16.59
CA GLY A 200 -9.31 -22.90 17.83
C GLY A 200 -10.75 -23.37 17.59
N SER A 201 -11.36 -23.95 18.60
CA SER A 201 -12.76 -24.35 18.60
C SER A 201 -13.45 -23.79 19.86
N PHE A 202 -14.69 -23.35 19.72
CA PHE A 202 -15.55 -23.03 20.84
C PHE A 202 -16.31 -24.29 21.36
N GLN A 203 -16.06 -25.47 20.77
CA GLN A 203 -16.57 -26.71 21.31
C GLN A 203 -15.84 -27.03 22.62
N ALA A 204 -16.57 -27.18 23.73
CA ALA A 204 -15.98 -27.67 24.97
C ALA A 204 -15.41 -29.07 24.70
N ASP A 205 -14.18 -29.32 25.17
CA ASP A 205 -13.67 -30.68 25.20
C ASP A 205 -14.63 -31.55 26.00
N ALA A 206 -14.73 -32.86 25.67
CA ALA A 206 -15.63 -33.78 26.31
C ALA A 206 -15.52 -33.81 27.86
N ASP A 207 -14.44 -33.22 28.41
CA ASP A 207 -14.16 -33.11 29.85
C ASP A 207 -14.54 -31.74 30.46
N GLY A 208 -15.27 -30.84 29.71
CA GLY A 208 -15.81 -29.58 30.23
C GLY A 208 -14.77 -28.52 30.61
N ARG A 209 -13.54 -28.59 30.08
CA ARG A 209 -12.52 -27.55 30.25
C ARG A 209 -12.60 -26.57 29.10
N ALA A 210 -12.92 -25.31 29.43
CA ALA A 210 -12.87 -24.16 28.51
C ALA A 210 -11.45 -23.58 28.44
#